data_9ecffa9a87ac9a2489db268a8208ca8c
#
_entry.id   9ecffa9a87ac9a2489db268a8208ca8c
#
_cell.length_a   1.000
_cell.length_b   1.000
_cell.length_c   1.000
_cell.angle_alpha   90.00
_cell.angle_beta   90.00
_cell.angle_gamma   90.00
#
_symmetry.space_group_name_H-M   'P 1'
#
loop_
_entity.id
_entity.type
_entity.pdbx_description
1 polymer ?
#
loop_
_entity_poly.entity_id
_entity_poly.type
_entity_poly.pdbx_seq_one_letter_code
_entity_poly.pdbx_strand_id
1 'polypeptide(L)'
;NLGVVDKNGESAVTTYTPVVERVTPTGSGDKTEGLQGQVQEGKVTFTPGHDSVPFPADSTPLFDNGTAVKEVPNVGKFEVDADGKVTFTPDKQFKGETPELELTRVDANGTSVTVKYQAVVKEVIPTATNATSTGPQGIPQTGTPTFQGGDPLVPIDETVEPTFADGSKEKSI
;
A
#
# COMPACT_ATOMS: atom_id res chain seq x y z
N ASN A 1 -28.75 -43.96 -9.05
CA ASN A 1 -29.28 -44.96 -9.99
C ASN A 1 -30.46 -44.33 -10.73
N LEU A 2 -30.50 -44.52 -12.06
CA LEU A 2 -31.61 -44.19 -12.94
C LEU A 2 -32.17 -45.48 -13.54
N GLY A 3 -33.44 -45.67 -13.47
CA GLY A 3 -34.11 -46.88 -14.01
C GLY A 3 -35.19 -46.53 -14.98
N VAL A 4 -35.37 -47.39 -15.97
CA VAL A 4 -36.52 -47.37 -16.91
C VAL A 4 -37.15 -48.75 -16.96
N VAL A 5 -38.42 -48.78 -17.27
CA VAL A 5 -39.18 -50.03 -17.45
C VAL A 5 -39.75 -50.01 -18.88
N ASP A 6 -39.60 -51.12 -19.60
CA ASP A 6 -40.19 -51.27 -20.93
C ASP A 6 -41.66 -51.61 -20.87
N LYS A 7 -42.32 -51.70 -22.05
CA LYS A 7 -43.75 -52.02 -22.16
C LYS A 7 -44.10 -53.45 -21.74
N ASN A 8 -43.11 -54.33 -21.59
CA ASN A 8 -43.27 -55.71 -21.12
C ASN A 8 -43.09 -55.85 -19.59
N GLY A 9 -42.70 -54.74 -18.93
CA GLY A 9 -42.42 -54.73 -17.47
C GLY A 9 -40.97 -55.04 -17.12
N GLU A 10 -40.09 -55.21 -18.08
CA GLU A 10 -38.67 -55.42 -17.82
C GLU A 10 -37.96 -54.10 -17.50
N SER A 11 -37.04 -54.11 -16.53
CA SER A 11 -36.33 -52.94 -16.03
C SER A 11 -34.85 -52.94 -16.43
N ALA A 12 -34.38 -51.75 -16.80
CA ALA A 12 -32.96 -51.45 -16.95
C ALA A 12 -32.55 -50.35 -15.96
N VAL A 13 -31.41 -50.53 -15.28
CA VAL A 13 -30.89 -49.60 -14.28
C VAL A 13 -29.48 -49.17 -14.68
N THR A 14 -29.21 -47.90 -14.59
CA THR A 14 -27.86 -47.30 -14.77
C THR A 14 -27.49 -46.44 -13.58
N THR A 15 -26.24 -46.13 -13.45
CA THR A 15 -25.73 -45.20 -12.44
C THR A 15 -25.16 -43.94 -13.09
N TYR A 16 -25.41 -42.82 -12.46
CA TYR A 16 -24.70 -41.56 -12.74
C TYR A 16 -23.90 -41.18 -11.50
N THR A 17 -22.61 -41.03 -11.68
CA THR A 17 -21.69 -40.61 -10.59
C THR A 17 -21.01 -39.33 -11.00
N PRO A 18 -21.42 -38.16 -10.48
CA PRO A 18 -20.72 -36.92 -10.73
C PRO A 18 -19.38 -36.91 -9.97
N VAL A 19 -18.38 -36.33 -10.61
CA VAL A 19 -17.11 -36.00 -9.97
C VAL A 19 -17.03 -34.47 -9.88
N VAL A 20 -16.77 -33.95 -8.70
CA VAL A 20 -16.65 -32.52 -8.46
C VAL A 20 -15.17 -32.22 -8.23
N GLU A 21 -14.59 -31.43 -9.13
CA GLU A 21 -13.21 -30.97 -9.00
C GLU A 21 -13.16 -29.68 -8.17
N ARG A 22 -12.09 -29.56 -7.36
CA ARG A 22 -11.88 -28.37 -6.56
C ARG A 22 -11.44 -27.20 -7.44
N VAL A 23 -12.07 -26.04 -7.26
CA VAL A 23 -11.67 -24.76 -7.87
C VAL A 23 -10.95 -23.92 -6.81
N THR A 24 -9.74 -23.46 -7.13
CA THR A 24 -8.93 -22.67 -6.20
C THR A 24 -8.45 -21.39 -6.91
N PRO A 25 -8.84 -20.21 -6.44
CA PRO A 25 -8.34 -18.95 -6.97
C PRO A 25 -6.87 -18.75 -6.62
N THR A 26 -6.19 -17.91 -7.39
CA THR A 26 -4.79 -17.54 -7.19
C THR A 26 -4.64 -16.02 -7.11
N GLY A 27 -3.48 -15.54 -6.68
CA GLY A 27 -3.19 -14.12 -6.62
C GLY A 27 -1.70 -13.84 -6.57
N SER A 28 -1.35 -12.57 -6.79
CA SER A 28 0.00 -12.06 -6.69
C SER A 28 0.01 -10.78 -5.85
N GLY A 29 0.93 -10.72 -4.91
CA GLY A 29 1.20 -9.53 -4.13
C GLY A 29 2.02 -8.51 -4.89
N ASP A 30 2.34 -7.40 -4.22
CA ASP A 30 3.18 -6.34 -4.78
C ASP A 30 4.04 -5.70 -3.69
N LYS A 31 5.16 -5.09 -4.13
CA LYS A 31 6.05 -4.30 -3.27
C LYS A 31 6.40 -3.01 -3.99
N THR A 32 6.15 -1.88 -3.34
CA THR A 32 6.42 -0.55 -3.89
C THR A 32 7.55 0.15 -3.15
N GLU A 33 8.11 1.17 -3.77
CA GLU A 33 9.18 1.99 -3.21
C GLU A 33 8.96 3.45 -3.56
N GLY A 34 9.17 4.34 -2.61
CA GLY A 34 9.01 5.77 -2.80
C GLY A 34 9.76 6.59 -1.76
N LEU A 35 9.73 7.91 -1.93
CA LEU A 35 10.40 8.84 -1.02
C LEU A 35 9.54 9.14 0.20
N GLN A 36 10.19 9.56 1.27
CA GLN A 36 9.53 9.98 2.50
C GLN A 36 8.47 11.06 2.23
N GLY A 37 7.26 10.86 2.76
CA GLY A 37 6.13 11.77 2.56
C GLY A 37 5.39 11.64 1.22
N GLN A 38 5.88 10.82 0.27
CA GLN A 38 5.24 10.63 -1.04
C GLN A 38 4.28 9.45 -1.02
N VAL A 39 3.09 9.65 -1.60
CA VAL A 39 2.11 8.59 -1.81
C VAL A 39 2.67 7.55 -2.79
N GLN A 40 2.46 6.28 -2.49
CA GLN A 40 2.83 5.15 -3.35
C GLN A 40 1.59 4.43 -3.85
N GLU A 41 1.64 3.94 -5.08
CA GLU A 41 0.59 3.12 -5.67
C GLU A 41 1.17 1.78 -6.10
N GLY A 42 0.52 0.70 -5.70
CA GLY A 42 0.85 -0.66 -6.08
C GLY A 42 -0.36 -1.39 -6.63
N LYS A 43 -0.14 -2.61 -7.13
CA LYS A 43 -1.18 -3.43 -7.75
C LYS A 43 -1.06 -4.87 -7.28
N VAL A 44 -2.00 -5.32 -6.47
CA VAL A 44 -2.18 -6.75 -6.21
C VAL A 44 -3.18 -7.33 -7.21
N THR A 45 -3.00 -8.59 -7.58
CA THR A 45 -3.86 -9.26 -8.56
C THR A 45 -4.50 -10.50 -7.97
N PHE A 46 -5.72 -10.80 -8.45
CA PHE A 46 -6.47 -11.98 -8.08
C PHE A 46 -7.04 -12.62 -9.34
N THR A 47 -6.88 -13.92 -9.48
CA THR A 47 -7.33 -14.68 -10.64
C THR A 47 -8.26 -15.79 -10.19
N PRO A 48 -9.49 -15.88 -10.74
CA PRO A 48 -10.39 -16.99 -10.46
C PRO A 48 -9.75 -18.33 -10.83
N GLY A 49 -10.06 -19.36 -10.07
CA GLY A 49 -9.59 -20.73 -10.38
C GLY A 49 -10.28 -21.35 -11.59
N HIS A 50 -11.45 -20.83 -11.96
CA HIS A 50 -12.22 -21.23 -13.15
C HIS A 50 -13.18 -20.12 -13.55
N ASP A 51 -13.43 -19.94 -14.86
CA ASP A 51 -14.28 -18.86 -15.38
C ASP A 51 -15.72 -18.92 -14.86
N SER A 52 -16.23 -20.13 -14.56
CA SER A 52 -17.56 -20.33 -13.98
C SER A 52 -17.64 -20.04 -12.48
N VAL A 53 -16.51 -19.73 -11.83
CA VAL A 53 -16.43 -19.39 -10.40
C VAL A 53 -15.65 -18.06 -10.27
N PRO A 54 -16.24 -16.96 -10.75
CA PRO A 54 -15.59 -15.65 -10.70
C PRO A 54 -15.56 -15.10 -9.27
N PHE A 55 -14.76 -14.05 -9.05
CA PHE A 55 -14.98 -13.17 -7.91
C PHE A 55 -16.26 -12.37 -8.11
N PRO A 56 -17.12 -12.20 -7.09
CA PRO A 56 -18.30 -11.35 -7.21
C PRO A 56 -17.91 -9.93 -7.68
N ALA A 57 -18.69 -9.36 -8.59
CA ALA A 57 -18.38 -8.07 -9.24
C ALA A 57 -18.32 -6.90 -8.25
N ASP A 58 -19.04 -7.00 -7.13
CA ASP A 58 -19.06 -6.02 -6.04
C ASP A 58 -18.08 -6.33 -4.91
N SER A 59 -17.27 -7.41 -5.05
CA SER A 59 -16.27 -7.77 -4.04
C SER A 59 -14.98 -6.98 -4.20
N THR A 60 -14.61 -6.22 -3.18
CA THR A 60 -13.30 -5.57 -3.05
C THR A 60 -12.38 -6.46 -2.22
N PRO A 61 -11.08 -6.55 -2.55
CA PRO A 61 -10.12 -7.16 -1.65
C PRO A 61 -10.14 -6.45 -0.29
N LEU A 62 -9.97 -7.19 0.80
CA LEU A 62 -9.99 -6.63 2.15
C LEU A 62 -8.69 -6.93 2.88
N PHE A 63 -8.22 -5.97 3.66
CA PHE A 63 -7.14 -6.18 4.63
C PHE A 63 -7.58 -7.12 5.76
N ASP A 64 -6.64 -7.56 6.57
CA ASP A 64 -6.85 -8.45 7.73
C ASP A 64 -7.83 -7.89 8.79
N ASN A 65 -8.06 -6.56 8.79
CA ASN A 65 -9.09 -5.91 9.61
C ASN A 65 -10.51 -6.03 9.04
N GLY A 66 -10.69 -6.71 7.90
CA GLY A 66 -11.98 -6.91 7.24
C GLY A 66 -12.50 -5.69 6.47
N THR A 67 -11.66 -4.68 6.22
CA THR A 67 -12.04 -3.47 5.46
C THR A 67 -11.07 -3.18 4.32
N ALA A 68 -11.48 -2.30 3.39
CA ALA A 68 -10.64 -1.84 2.28
C ALA A 68 -9.67 -0.70 2.69
N VAL A 69 -9.67 -0.31 3.95
CA VAL A 69 -8.80 0.73 4.51
C VAL A 69 -8.13 0.19 5.76
N LYS A 70 -6.82 0.40 5.86
CA LYS A 70 -6.06 0.04 7.05
C LYS A 70 -5.11 1.15 7.45
N GLU A 71 -5.22 1.62 8.67
CA GLU A 71 -4.27 2.53 9.29
C GLU A 71 -3.28 1.74 10.15
N VAL A 72 -2.00 2.01 9.97
CA VAL A 72 -0.92 1.45 10.78
C VAL A 72 -0.26 2.60 11.52
N PRO A 73 -0.39 2.66 12.86
CA PRO A 73 0.13 3.76 13.66
C PRO A 73 1.61 4.03 13.40
N ASN A 74 1.98 5.30 13.22
CA ASN A 74 3.34 5.79 12.92
C ASN A 74 3.93 5.28 11.60
N VAL A 75 3.13 4.69 10.74
CA VAL A 75 3.51 4.21 9.40
C VAL A 75 2.73 4.93 8.32
N GLY A 76 1.41 4.90 8.40
CA GLY A 76 0.54 5.56 7.45
C GLY A 76 -0.76 4.80 7.17
N LYS A 77 -1.46 5.22 6.12
CA LYS A 77 -2.76 4.72 5.69
C LYS A 77 -2.63 3.93 4.38
N PHE A 78 -3.29 2.79 4.33
CA PHE A 78 -3.41 1.93 3.16
C PHE A 78 -4.87 1.84 2.72
N GLU A 79 -5.11 1.92 1.42
CA GLU A 79 -6.43 1.80 0.80
C GLU A 79 -6.33 0.88 -0.40
N VAL A 80 -7.31 0.00 -0.60
CA VAL A 80 -7.38 -0.88 -1.76
C VAL A 80 -8.72 -0.68 -2.47
N ASP A 81 -8.69 -0.63 -3.80
CA ASP A 81 -9.90 -0.57 -4.62
C ASP A 81 -10.35 -1.95 -5.13
N ALA A 82 -11.49 -1.98 -5.82
CA ALA A 82 -12.06 -3.21 -6.37
C ALA A 82 -11.16 -3.89 -7.42
N ASP A 83 -10.28 -3.12 -8.08
CA ASP A 83 -9.35 -3.61 -9.09
C ASP A 83 -8.04 -4.12 -8.49
N GLY A 84 -7.86 -4.01 -7.17
CA GLY A 84 -6.64 -4.40 -6.47
C GLY A 84 -5.53 -3.35 -6.49
N LYS A 85 -5.83 -2.11 -6.86
CA LYS A 85 -4.90 -0.99 -6.71
C LYS A 85 -4.80 -0.64 -5.23
N VAL A 86 -3.58 -0.68 -4.69
CA VAL A 86 -3.28 -0.29 -3.32
C VAL A 86 -2.64 1.09 -3.32
N THR A 87 -3.21 2.01 -2.57
CA THR A 87 -2.67 3.34 -2.33
C THR A 87 -2.13 3.41 -0.90
N PHE A 88 -0.85 3.70 -0.75
CA PHE A 88 -0.20 3.91 0.53
C PHE A 88 0.15 5.39 0.71
N THR A 89 -0.39 6.00 1.75
CA THR A 89 -0.09 7.36 2.18
C THR A 89 0.75 7.27 3.45
N PRO A 90 2.09 7.47 3.37
CA PRO A 90 2.95 7.39 4.54
C PRO A 90 2.74 8.56 5.49
N ASP A 91 2.95 8.33 6.78
CA ASP A 91 3.15 9.41 7.76
C ASP A 91 4.43 10.18 7.40
N LYS A 92 4.44 11.50 7.58
CA LYS A 92 5.53 12.40 7.14
C LYS A 92 6.92 11.98 7.66
N GLN A 93 6.99 11.41 8.84
CA GLN A 93 8.24 11.01 9.50
C GLN A 93 8.62 9.55 9.25
N PHE A 94 7.72 8.77 8.66
CA PHE A 94 7.97 7.35 8.44
C PHE A 94 9.05 7.14 7.36
N LYS A 95 9.95 6.21 7.63
CA LYS A 95 11.00 5.73 6.71
C LYS A 95 11.29 4.26 7.00
N GLY A 96 11.72 3.54 5.98
CA GLY A 96 12.00 2.10 6.06
C GLY A 96 10.91 1.25 5.44
N GLU A 97 10.88 -0.01 5.78
CA GLU A 97 9.88 -0.97 5.29
C GLU A 97 8.63 -0.95 6.17
N THR A 98 7.46 -0.97 5.53
CA THR A 98 6.20 -1.19 6.23
C THR A 98 6.06 -2.65 6.66
N PRO A 99 5.20 -2.98 7.62
CA PRO A 99 4.76 -4.36 7.79
C PRO A 99 4.21 -4.91 6.46
N GLU A 100 4.36 -6.21 6.21
CA GLU A 100 3.63 -6.89 5.15
C GLU A 100 2.14 -6.93 5.52
N LEU A 101 1.29 -6.41 4.65
CA LEU A 101 -0.15 -6.40 4.83
C LEU A 101 -0.79 -7.48 3.97
N GLU A 102 -1.66 -8.26 4.56
CA GLU A 102 -2.43 -9.29 3.88
C GLU A 102 -3.71 -8.70 3.29
N LEU A 103 -3.98 -9.04 2.03
CA LEU A 103 -5.22 -8.73 1.33
C LEU A 103 -5.88 -10.01 0.88
N THR A 104 -7.13 -10.19 1.24
CA THR A 104 -7.91 -11.40 0.94
C THR A 104 -9.10 -11.06 0.06
N ARG A 105 -9.35 -11.91 -0.94
CA ARG A 105 -10.55 -11.89 -1.78
C ARG A 105 -11.18 -13.27 -1.79
N VAL A 106 -12.52 -13.35 -1.89
CA VAL A 106 -13.28 -14.59 -1.83
C VAL A 106 -14.02 -14.77 -3.15
N ASP A 107 -13.94 -15.97 -3.73
CA ASP A 107 -14.63 -16.32 -4.97
C ASP A 107 -16.12 -16.65 -4.74
N ALA A 108 -16.86 -16.91 -5.85
CA ALA A 108 -18.28 -17.22 -5.79
C ALA A 108 -18.63 -18.52 -5.04
N ASN A 109 -17.65 -19.41 -4.83
CA ASN A 109 -17.81 -20.63 -4.02
C ASN A 109 -17.48 -20.42 -2.54
N GLY A 110 -17.03 -19.23 -2.15
CA GLY A 110 -16.56 -18.95 -0.79
C GLY A 110 -15.11 -19.35 -0.54
N THR A 111 -14.34 -19.68 -1.59
CA THR A 111 -12.91 -19.98 -1.45
C THR A 111 -12.10 -18.68 -1.44
N SER A 112 -11.28 -18.51 -0.42
CA SER A 112 -10.44 -17.33 -0.26
C SER A 112 -9.06 -17.50 -0.88
N VAL A 113 -8.49 -16.37 -1.33
CA VAL A 113 -7.10 -16.22 -1.72
C VAL A 113 -6.53 -14.99 -1.04
N THR A 114 -5.33 -15.12 -0.47
CA THR A 114 -4.64 -14.04 0.25
C THR A 114 -3.32 -13.74 -0.44
N VAL A 115 -3.05 -12.46 -0.64
CA VAL A 115 -1.79 -11.92 -1.19
C VAL A 115 -1.20 -10.91 -0.21
N LYS A 116 0.06 -10.52 -0.42
CA LYS A 116 0.75 -9.56 0.46
C LYS A 116 1.13 -8.30 -0.29
N TYR A 117 1.05 -7.18 0.40
CA TYR A 117 1.55 -5.90 -0.06
C TYR A 117 2.53 -5.33 0.97
N GLN A 118 3.62 -4.74 0.50
CA GLN A 118 4.60 -4.03 1.31
C GLN A 118 5.07 -2.78 0.60
N ALA A 119 5.33 -1.69 1.34
CA ALA A 119 5.95 -0.49 0.82
C ALA A 119 7.30 -0.23 1.48
N VAL A 120 8.22 0.35 0.71
CA VAL A 120 9.52 0.85 1.20
C VAL A 120 9.54 2.36 1.05
N VAL A 121 9.86 3.06 2.14
CA VAL A 121 9.97 4.51 2.16
C VAL A 121 11.44 4.90 2.35
N LYS A 122 12.01 5.56 1.35
CA LYS A 122 13.37 6.07 1.38
C LYS A 122 13.42 7.40 2.11
N GLU A 123 14.34 7.52 3.06
CA GLU A 123 14.59 8.77 3.78
C GLU A 123 15.02 9.88 2.84
N VAL A 124 14.53 11.10 3.08
CA VAL A 124 14.94 12.32 2.41
C VAL A 124 15.52 13.27 3.45
N ILE A 125 16.79 13.65 3.27
CA ILE A 125 17.52 14.48 4.23
C ILE A 125 17.80 15.82 3.56
N PRO A 126 17.31 16.94 4.12
CA PRO A 126 17.67 18.28 3.63
C PRO A 126 19.14 18.58 3.89
N THR A 127 19.71 19.49 3.12
CA THR A 127 21.09 19.97 3.25
C THR A 127 21.12 21.46 3.52
N ALA A 128 22.21 21.92 4.11
CA ALA A 128 22.45 23.33 4.37
C ALA A 128 23.88 23.70 4.05
N THR A 129 24.09 24.96 3.64
CA THR A 129 25.40 25.55 3.38
C THR A 129 25.62 26.73 4.33
N ASN A 130 26.75 26.68 5.02
CA ASN A 130 27.15 27.74 5.94
C ASN A 130 27.42 29.05 5.20
N ALA A 131 27.13 30.16 5.86
CA ALA A 131 27.59 31.48 5.46
C ALA A 131 28.60 32.03 6.49
N THR A 132 29.56 32.79 6.00
CA THR A 132 30.50 33.54 6.81
C THR A 132 30.48 35.01 6.42
N SER A 133 30.72 35.87 7.38
CA SER A 133 30.92 37.30 7.14
C SER A 133 32.13 37.81 7.84
N THR A 134 32.76 38.85 7.29
CA THR A 134 33.95 39.49 7.88
C THR A 134 33.78 41.02 7.82
N GLY A 135 34.02 41.67 8.90
CA GLY A 135 33.90 43.13 8.97
C GLY A 135 34.62 43.72 10.20
N PRO A 136 34.74 45.08 10.25
CA PRO A 136 35.36 45.78 11.35
C PRO A 136 34.58 45.59 12.68
N GLN A 137 35.29 45.70 13.78
CA GLN A 137 34.70 45.70 15.11
C GLN A 137 33.63 46.81 15.23
N GLY A 138 32.49 46.50 15.82
CA GLY A 138 31.38 47.43 16.06
C GLY A 138 30.46 47.70 14.84
N ILE A 139 30.73 47.05 13.70
CA ILE A 139 29.91 47.18 12.50
C ILE A 139 29.04 45.92 12.35
N PRO A 140 27.71 46.07 12.21
CA PRO A 140 26.83 44.92 11.95
C PRO A 140 27.23 44.19 10.69
N GLN A 141 27.14 42.88 10.72
CA GLN A 141 27.45 42.00 9.61
C GLN A 141 26.23 41.18 9.24
N THR A 142 26.11 40.89 7.96
CA THR A 142 25.05 40.04 7.43
C THR A 142 25.62 38.80 6.75
N GLY A 143 24.92 37.70 6.78
CA GLY A 143 25.26 36.46 6.10
C GLY A 143 23.98 35.73 5.72
N THR A 144 24.04 34.94 4.65
CA THR A 144 22.88 34.20 4.13
C THR A 144 23.21 32.72 4.04
N PRO A 145 22.98 31.95 5.11
CA PRO A 145 22.98 30.49 5.01
C PRO A 145 21.92 30.03 4.00
N THR A 146 22.16 28.94 3.30
CA THR A 146 21.20 28.37 2.34
C THR A 146 20.77 26.99 2.76
N PHE A 147 19.53 26.65 2.45
CA PHE A 147 18.93 25.34 2.74
C PHE A 147 18.35 24.77 1.44
N GLN A 148 18.46 23.45 1.29
CA GLN A 148 17.92 22.73 0.15
C GLN A 148 17.22 21.47 0.63
N GLY A 149 16.09 21.12 0.00
CA GLY A 149 15.46 19.80 0.17
C GLY A 149 16.40 18.70 -0.30
N GLY A 150 16.30 17.53 0.30
CA GLY A 150 17.12 16.37 -0.07
C GLY A 150 16.76 15.78 -1.43
N ASP A 151 15.57 16.09 -1.93
CA ASP A 151 15.06 15.68 -3.25
C ASP A 151 14.14 16.76 -3.80
N PRO A 152 14.10 16.99 -5.14
CA PRO A 152 13.18 17.96 -5.75
C PRO A 152 11.70 17.71 -5.46
N LEU A 153 11.29 16.46 -5.20
CA LEU A 153 9.92 16.10 -4.83
C LEU A 153 9.60 16.36 -3.36
N VAL A 154 10.63 16.62 -2.54
CA VAL A 154 10.50 16.93 -1.11
C VAL A 154 11.29 18.21 -0.81
N PRO A 155 10.79 19.37 -1.24
CA PRO A 155 11.46 20.66 -1.02
C PRO A 155 11.43 21.06 0.46
N ILE A 156 12.19 22.07 0.82
CA ILE A 156 12.09 22.75 2.12
C ILE A 156 10.68 23.31 2.28
N ASP A 157 10.12 23.19 3.47
CA ASP A 157 8.87 23.85 3.84
C ASP A 157 9.12 25.35 4.08
N GLU A 158 8.84 26.16 3.10
CA GLU A 158 9.04 27.62 3.14
C GLU A 158 8.10 28.33 4.14
N THR A 159 7.08 27.63 4.65
CA THR A 159 6.19 28.16 5.70
C THR A 159 6.83 28.12 7.09
N VAL A 160 7.91 27.37 7.22
CA VAL A 160 8.69 27.24 8.46
C VAL A 160 9.95 28.08 8.37
N GLU A 161 10.04 29.14 9.14
CA GLU A 161 11.24 29.98 9.18
C GLU A 161 12.41 29.27 9.89
N PRO A 162 13.66 29.50 9.43
CA PRO A 162 14.84 29.00 10.11
C PRO A 162 14.92 29.53 11.56
N THR A 163 15.35 28.67 12.46
CA THR A 163 15.59 29.02 13.87
C THR A 163 16.99 28.62 14.32
N PHE A 164 17.50 29.26 15.36
CA PHE A 164 18.71 28.77 16.05
C PHE A 164 18.43 27.43 16.75
N ALA A 165 19.49 26.74 17.17
CA ALA A 165 19.38 25.44 17.81
C ALA A 165 18.56 25.46 19.13
N ASP A 166 18.43 26.61 19.76
CA ASP A 166 17.59 26.82 20.95
C ASP A 166 16.13 27.15 20.60
N GLY A 167 15.76 27.14 19.33
CA GLY A 167 14.42 27.44 18.83
C GLY A 167 14.11 28.94 18.70
N SER A 168 15.04 29.84 19.04
CA SER A 168 14.85 31.28 18.90
C SER A 168 15.06 31.74 17.45
N LYS A 169 14.47 32.89 17.10
CA LYS A 169 14.68 33.57 15.80
C LYS A 169 15.76 34.65 15.88
N GLU A 170 16.09 35.09 17.09
CA GLU A 170 17.13 36.07 17.40
C GLU A 170 18.04 35.58 18.52
N LYS A 171 19.32 35.86 18.41
CA LYS A 171 20.30 35.52 19.43
C LYS A 171 21.27 36.66 19.63
N SER A 172 21.37 37.16 20.88
CA SER A 172 22.39 38.15 21.29
C SER A 172 23.66 37.45 21.71
N ILE A 173 24.81 37.96 21.31
CA ILE A 173 26.15 37.56 21.69
C ILE A 173 26.88 38.68 22.39
#